data_2706c19e45dc8e81d39894873c2772e7
#
_entry.id   2706c19e45dc8e81d39894873c2772e7
#
_cell.length_a   1.000
_cell.length_b   1.000
_cell.length_c   1.000
_cell.angle_alpha   90.00
_cell.angle_beta   90.00
_cell.angle_gamma   90.00
#
_symmetry.space_group_name_H-M   'P 1'
#
loop_
_entity.id
_entity.type
_entity.pdbx_description
1 polymer ?
#
loop_
_entity_poly.entity_id
_entity_poly.type
_entity_poly.pdbx_seq_one_letter_code
_entity_poly.pdbx_strand_id
1 'polypeptide(L)'
;MKYDFDRIIDRNHTWSIKHDLKKENGKPEDVLPLWVADMDFRSPQGVLDVLTQVSEHGVFGYTKADDSYFASVASCIRDVFTGNWKRNGWFPLPVSFLPSP
;
A
#
# COMPACT_ATOMS: atom_id res chain seq x y z
N MET A 1 5.12 5.25 -18.58
CA MET A 1 3.88 5.91 -18.09
C MET A 1 4.31 7.01 -17.14
N LYS A 2 3.90 8.26 -17.36
CA LYS A 2 4.26 9.37 -16.47
C LYS A 2 3.21 9.46 -15.37
N TYR A 3 3.62 9.38 -14.12
CA TYR A 3 2.73 9.57 -12.97
C TYR A 3 2.49 11.06 -12.77
N ASP A 4 1.26 11.44 -12.44
CA ASP A 4 0.86 12.80 -12.13
C ASP A 4 0.88 13.00 -10.60
N PHE A 5 1.96 13.55 -10.09
CA PHE A 5 2.11 13.86 -8.67
C PHE A 5 1.64 15.26 -8.30
N ASP A 6 1.31 16.10 -9.30
CA ASP A 6 0.85 17.46 -9.07
C ASP A 6 -0.67 17.53 -8.88
N ARG A 7 -1.39 16.46 -9.25
CA ARG A 7 -2.83 16.38 -9.10
C ARG A 7 -3.22 16.27 -7.63
N ILE A 8 -3.94 17.26 -7.13
CA ILE A 8 -4.53 17.23 -5.79
C ILE A 8 -5.71 16.26 -5.80
N ILE A 9 -5.69 15.31 -4.86
CA ILE A 9 -6.77 14.34 -4.65
C ILE A 9 -7.48 14.72 -3.36
N ASP A 10 -8.77 15.04 -3.47
CA ASP A 10 -9.60 15.27 -2.29
C ASP A 10 -9.81 13.95 -1.54
N ARG A 11 -9.39 13.92 -0.29
CA ARG A 11 -9.51 12.78 0.60
C ARG A 11 -10.49 12.99 1.75
N ASN A 12 -11.23 14.11 1.73
CA ASN A 12 -12.31 14.33 2.68
C ASN A 12 -13.47 13.38 2.38
N HIS A 13 -14.15 12.92 3.42
CA HIS A 13 -15.28 11.97 3.33
C HIS A 13 -14.92 10.62 2.70
N THR A 14 -13.67 10.20 2.84
CA THR A 14 -13.16 8.89 2.36
C THR A 14 -12.83 7.92 3.48
N TRP A 15 -13.25 8.21 4.71
CA TRP A 15 -12.91 7.48 5.93
C TRP A 15 -11.40 7.52 6.24
N SER A 16 -10.75 8.55 5.76
CA SER A 16 -9.32 8.78 6.01
C SER A 16 -9.10 9.30 7.42
N ILE A 17 -8.42 8.53 8.27
CA ILE A 17 -8.01 8.98 9.61
C ILE A 17 -7.24 10.30 9.54
N LYS A 18 -6.39 10.46 8.52
CA LYS A 18 -5.57 11.65 8.31
C LYS A 18 -6.41 12.90 8.01
N HIS A 19 -7.47 12.77 7.22
CA HIS A 19 -8.26 13.91 6.74
C HIS A 19 -9.58 14.09 7.50
N ASP A 20 -10.30 13.01 7.77
CA ASP A 20 -11.67 13.08 8.29
C ASP A 20 -11.73 13.25 9.82
N LEU A 21 -10.69 12.81 10.55
CA LEU A 21 -10.69 12.91 12.00
C LEU A 21 -10.05 14.21 12.55
N LYS A 22 -9.82 15.23 11.72
CA LYS A 22 -9.26 16.51 12.16
C LYS A 22 -10.04 17.10 13.33
N LYS A 23 -11.34 17.25 13.16
CA LYS A 23 -12.23 17.86 14.13
C LYS A 23 -12.33 17.05 15.44
N GLU A 24 -12.43 15.73 15.33
CA GLU A 24 -12.50 14.85 16.49
C GLU A 24 -11.20 14.89 17.32
N ASN A 25 -10.08 15.10 16.64
CA ASN A 25 -8.77 15.28 17.27
C ASN A 25 -8.47 16.73 17.70
N GLY A 26 -9.48 17.61 17.71
CA GLY A 26 -9.34 19.00 18.13
C GLY A 26 -8.44 19.85 17.22
N LYS A 27 -8.32 19.48 15.95
CA LYS A 27 -7.51 20.20 14.96
C LYS A 27 -8.39 21.11 14.11
N PRO A 28 -7.89 22.29 13.70
CA PRO A 28 -8.58 23.14 12.74
C PRO A 28 -8.82 22.41 11.41
N GLU A 29 -9.91 22.75 10.72
CA GLU A 29 -10.26 22.09 9.44
C GLU A 29 -9.27 22.42 8.31
N ASP A 30 -8.71 23.61 8.35
CA ASP A 30 -7.75 24.13 7.37
C ASP A 30 -6.30 23.69 7.61
N VAL A 31 -6.02 22.94 8.68
CA VAL A 31 -4.67 22.48 8.98
C VAL A 31 -4.22 21.42 7.98
N LEU A 32 -2.96 21.55 7.54
CA LEU A 32 -2.33 20.53 6.72
C LEU A 32 -2.03 19.27 7.57
N PRO A 33 -2.61 18.11 7.25
CA PRO A 33 -2.45 16.93 8.08
C PRO A 33 -1.10 16.25 7.84
N LEU A 34 -0.22 16.28 8.83
CA LEU A 34 1.11 15.67 8.80
C LEU A 34 1.32 14.57 9.87
N TRP A 35 0.28 14.19 10.58
CA TRP A 35 0.36 13.25 11.73
C TRP A 35 0.18 11.78 11.37
N VAL A 36 -0.16 11.45 10.12
CA VAL A 36 -0.22 10.07 9.60
C VAL A 36 0.71 9.96 8.41
N ALA A 37 1.56 8.96 8.42
CA ALA A 37 2.57 8.72 7.37
C ALA A 37 2.00 7.99 6.15
N ASP A 38 0.76 8.29 5.75
CA ASP A 38 0.19 7.83 4.48
C ASP A 38 0.40 8.87 3.36
N MET A 39 0.57 8.40 2.15
CA MET A 39 0.77 9.26 0.99
C MET A 39 -0.57 9.75 0.43
N ASP A 40 -0.58 10.99 -0.07
CA ASP A 40 -1.74 11.60 -0.71
C ASP A 40 -1.71 11.46 -2.25
N PHE A 41 -0.77 10.68 -2.78
CA PHE A 41 -0.69 10.39 -4.21
C PHE A 41 -1.54 9.19 -4.60
N ARG A 42 -2.09 9.25 -5.82
CA ARG A 42 -2.81 8.11 -6.39
C ARG A 42 -1.87 6.93 -6.60
N SER A 43 -2.32 5.76 -6.21
CA SER A 43 -1.57 4.52 -6.47
C SER A 43 -1.32 4.30 -7.96
N PRO A 44 -0.21 3.65 -8.34
CA PRO A 44 0.07 3.30 -9.72
C PRO A 44 -1.09 2.53 -10.37
N GLN A 45 -1.33 2.78 -11.66
CA GLN A 45 -2.48 2.17 -12.35
C GLN A 45 -2.46 0.64 -12.29
N GLY A 46 -1.29 0.01 -12.42
CA GLY A 46 -1.20 -1.46 -12.32
C GLY A 46 -1.65 -2.03 -10.96
N VAL A 47 -1.45 -1.29 -9.87
CA VAL A 47 -1.96 -1.68 -8.55
C VAL A 47 -3.49 -1.61 -8.52
N LEU A 48 -4.06 -0.53 -9.07
CA LEU A 48 -5.50 -0.35 -9.14
C LEU A 48 -6.18 -1.41 -10.01
N ASP A 49 -5.55 -1.76 -11.14
CA ASP A 49 -6.08 -2.78 -12.06
C ASP A 49 -6.15 -4.15 -11.36
N VAL A 50 -5.10 -4.54 -10.63
CA VAL A 50 -5.10 -5.81 -9.88
C VAL A 50 -6.15 -5.80 -8.77
N LEU A 51 -6.27 -4.72 -8.01
CA LEU A 51 -7.29 -4.61 -6.96
C LEU A 51 -8.71 -4.68 -7.54
N THR A 52 -8.94 -4.07 -8.70
CA THR A 52 -10.23 -4.15 -9.40
C THR A 52 -10.53 -5.58 -9.82
N GLN A 53 -9.58 -6.29 -10.43
CA GLN A 53 -9.75 -7.69 -10.82
C GLN A 53 -10.09 -8.59 -9.64
N VAL A 54 -9.39 -8.41 -8.50
CA VAL A 54 -9.67 -9.18 -7.29
C VAL A 54 -11.07 -8.87 -6.75
N SER A 55 -11.47 -7.60 -6.78
CA SER A 55 -12.81 -7.18 -6.35
C SER A 55 -13.91 -7.74 -7.26
N GLU A 56 -13.72 -7.74 -8.57
CA GLU A 56 -14.65 -8.30 -9.55
C GLU A 56 -14.78 -9.82 -9.43
N HIS A 57 -13.67 -10.51 -9.08
CA HIS A 57 -13.73 -11.94 -8.78
C HIS A 57 -14.65 -12.26 -7.60
N GLY A 58 -14.71 -11.38 -6.60
CA GLY A 58 -15.70 -11.41 -5.51
C GLY A 58 -15.54 -12.52 -4.47
N VAL A 59 -14.52 -13.38 -4.60
CA VAL A 59 -14.24 -14.45 -3.61
C VAL A 59 -12.88 -14.17 -2.98
N PHE A 60 -12.90 -13.89 -1.70
CA PHE A 60 -11.71 -13.53 -0.93
C PHE A 60 -11.31 -14.69 -0.01
N GLY A 61 -10.13 -15.21 -0.23
CA GLY A 61 -9.59 -16.34 0.55
C GLY A 61 -8.10 -16.18 0.81
N TYR A 62 -7.46 -17.21 1.32
CA TYR A 62 -6.02 -17.24 1.53
C TYR A 62 -5.29 -17.31 0.19
N THR A 63 -4.42 -16.34 -0.05
CA THR A 63 -3.61 -16.26 -1.28
C THR A 63 -2.24 -16.87 -1.06
N LYS A 64 -1.81 -17.73 -1.97
CA LYS A 64 -0.46 -18.28 -1.98
C LYS A 64 0.47 -17.34 -2.73
N ALA A 65 1.61 -17.00 -2.13
CA ALA A 65 2.70 -16.36 -2.85
C ALA A 65 3.33 -17.35 -3.85
N ASP A 66 3.39 -16.96 -5.09
CA ASP A 66 3.98 -17.73 -6.18
C ASP A 66 5.43 -17.28 -6.53
N ASP A 67 6.01 -17.89 -7.54
CA ASP A 67 7.37 -17.56 -7.96
C ASP A 67 7.47 -16.14 -8.55
N SER A 68 6.40 -15.60 -9.12
CA SER A 68 6.37 -14.23 -9.65
C SER A 68 6.45 -13.20 -8.53
N TYR A 69 5.77 -13.44 -7.42
CA TYR A 69 5.87 -12.62 -6.22
C TYR A 69 7.31 -12.55 -5.70
N PHE A 70 7.96 -13.72 -5.54
CA PHE A 70 9.35 -13.78 -5.06
C PHE A 70 10.34 -13.14 -6.04
N ALA A 71 10.12 -13.30 -7.34
CA ALA A 71 10.93 -12.65 -8.37
C ALA A 71 10.82 -11.13 -8.31
N SER A 72 9.62 -10.61 -8.10
CA SER A 72 9.36 -9.17 -7.98
C SER A 72 10.04 -8.57 -6.74
N VAL A 73 9.96 -9.26 -5.60
CA VAL A 73 10.65 -8.84 -4.37
C VAL A 73 12.17 -8.85 -4.57
N ALA A 74 12.71 -9.91 -5.17
CA ALA A 74 14.15 -10.03 -5.44
C ALA A 74 14.66 -8.93 -6.39
N SER A 75 13.86 -8.58 -7.40
CA SER A 75 14.17 -7.47 -8.31
C SER A 75 14.19 -6.14 -7.57
N CYS A 76 13.16 -5.86 -6.80
CA CYS A 76 13.07 -4.63 -6.01
C CYS A 76 14.25 -4.46 -5.05
N ILE A 77 14.63 -5.53 -4.33
CA ILE A 77 15.78 -5.49 -3.41
C ILE A 77 17.08 -5.23 -4.17
N ARG A 78 17.27 -5.87 -5.32
CA ARG A 78 18.46 -5.71 -6.15
C ARG A 78 18.58 -4.29 -6.70
N ASP A 79 17.46 -3.74 -7.18
CA ASP A 79 17.42 -2.45 -7.87
C ASP A 79 17.53 -1.27 -6.89
N VAL A 80 16.98 -1.42 -5.68
CA VAL A 80 16.95 -0.35 -4.66
C VAL A 80 18.10 -0.44 -3.67
N PHE A 81 18.48 -1.65 -3.26
CA PHE A 81 19.42 -1.86 -2.17
C PHE A 81 20.75 -2.49 -2.59
N THR A 82 20.98 -2.72 -3.88
CA THR A 82 22.19 -3.38 -4.43
C THR A 82 22.51 -4.74 -3.77
N GLY A 83 21.52 -5.34 -3.14
CA GLY A 83 21.64 -6.59 -2.39
C GLY A 83 21.44 -7.83 -3.28
N ASN A 84 22.17 -8.91 -2.96
CA ASN A 84 21.95 -10.21 -3.57
C ASN A 84 21.07 -11.08 -2.68
N TRP A 85 19.79 -11.18 -3.03
CA TRP A 85 18.81 -11.90 -2.25
C TRP A 85 18.58 -13.32 -2.76
N LYS A 86 18.50 -14.30 -1.84
CA LYS A 86 18.19 -15.70 -2.15
C LYS A 86 16.93 -16.14 -1.42
N ARG A 87 16.01 -16.81 -2.13
CA ARG A 87 14.73 -17.32 -1.59
C ARG A 87 14.89 -18.14 -0.31
N ASN A 88 15.98 -18.91 -0.17
CA ASN A 88 16.22 -19.82 0.97
C ASN A 88 16.58 -19.08 2.27
N GLY A 89 16.83 -17.78 2.24
CA GLY A 89 17.08 -16.94 3.41
C GLY A 89 15.87 -16.13 3.86
N TRP A 90 14.71 -16.40 3.31
CA TRP A 90 13.54 -15.58 3.51
C TRP A 90 12.44 -16.30 4.28
N PHE A 91 12.03 -15.71 5.37
CA PHE A 91 10.73 -16.00 5.94
C PHE A 91 9.72 -15.07 5.27
N PRO A 92 8.71 -15.60 4.56
CA PRO A 92 7.62 -14.76 4.10
C PRO A 92 6.91 -14.27 5.36
N LEU A 93 7.23 -13.06 5.77
CA LEU A 93 6.51 -12.40 6.82
C LEU A 93 5.40 -11.57 6.23
N PRO A 94 4.21 -12.03 6.29
CA PRO A 94 3.14 -11.16 6.68
C PRO A 94 2.95 -11.25 8.19
N VAL A 95 3.98 -10.90 8.94
CA VAL A 95 3.95 -11.03 10.41
C VAL A 95 2.90 -10.15 11.05
N SER A 96 2.50 -9.09 10.38
CA SER A 96 1.43 -8.20 10.85
C SER A 96 0.01 -8.77 10.68
N PHE A 97 -0.14 -9.90 9.99
CA PHE A 97 -1.46 -10.49 9.71
C PHE A 97 -1.63 -11.93 10.22
N LEU A 98 -0.64 -12.48 10.88
CA LEU A 98 -0.87 -13.72 11.60
C LEU A 98 -1.56 -13.38 12.92
N PRO A 99 -2.74 -13.92 13.18
CA PRO A 99 -3.31 -13.83 14.52
C PRO A 99 -2.30 -14.47 15.48
N SER A 100 -2.01 -13.77 16.55
CA SER A 100 -1.24 -14.33 17.66
C SER A 100 -1.92 -15.61 18.12
N PRO A 101 -1.17 -16.66 18.45
CA PRO A 101 -1.75 -17.90 18.98
C PRO A 101 -2.49 -17.64 20.28
#